data_2caced4575ffc0343237cd83ccc41975
#
_entry.id   2caced4575ffc0343237cd83ccc41975
#
_cell.length_a   1.000
_cell.length_b   1.000
_cell.length_c   1.000
_cell.angle_alpha   90.00
_cell.angle_beta   90.00
_cell.angle_gamma   90.00
#
_symmetry.space_group_name_H-M   'P 1'
#
loop_
_entity.id
_entity.type
_entity.pdbx_description
1 polymer ?
#
loop_
_entity_poly.entity_id
_entity_poly.type
_entity_poly.pdbx_seq_one_letter_code
_entity_poly.pdbx_strand_id
1 'polypeptide(L)'
;AAEQARRERARESAGGITAYSTDRSGSLAAFALGGELVVVDTSSGSFAVIENSGGAFDPRLSGDGQLVSFVANDGLYLASTDGAVVAQPIATEDSDTVSWGSAEFVAAEEMRRSRGHWWDPTSKKLAVTRVDVNDVSLWHIAAPNDPAREPRAVRYPAAGTTNADVQLYVVDTEDLSRLEVVWNRSTHPYLVDVTWDDDQPLTLVVQSRDQRSMQVLEMVEDTGQTRMVLELADPDWVEIVPGTPRRWRDGWLTIQEHEQNRALLFNQQPVSPPDQWVRSLVAVDETTILYTASVDPTIVDLWSYDGDSNECLTDGLGVTQAKSSSPVIVFEHSSIEESAAVTVSNGDMVWHVDDFAATPLLTPQVTFHQTGPLATHTAVLFPTTAVEGPLPIVMDPYGGPHAQRVVKSRNAFLVSQWLADQGFCVVVTDGPGTPGRGGGWERMVRGDLAEPALQAQVDALFAIGEIYPE
;
A
#
# COMPACT_ATOMS: atom_id res chain seq x y z
N ALA A 1 13.81 -15.27 9.10
CA ALA A 1 13.86 -15.29 7.61
C ALA A 1 12.53 -14.78 7.02
N ALA A 2 11.36 -15.30 7.42
CA ALA A 2 10.06 -14.91 6.86
C ALA A 2 9.72 -13.43 7.13
N GLU A 3 9.92 -12.93 8.36
CA GLU A 3 9.73 -11.52 8.69
C GLU A 3 10.70 -10.62 7.91
N GLN A 4 11.95 -11.03 7.72
CA GLN A 4 12.89 -10.28 6.90
C GLN A 4 12.42 -10.20 5.44
N ALA A 5 11.94 -11.32 4.87
CA ALA A 5 11.39 -11.34 3.52
C ALA A 5 10.13 -10.44 3.41
N ARG A 6 9.26 -10.43 4.43
CA ARG A 6 8.12 -9.52 4.50
C ARG A 6 8.56 -8.05 4.50
N ARG A 7 9.53 -7.69 5.35
CA ARG A 7 10.08 -6.33 5.43
C ARG A 7 10.73 -5.90 4.12
N GLU A 8 11.53 -6.77 3.51
CA GLU A 8 12.15 -6.53 2.21
C GLU A 8 11.11 -6.22 1.13
N ARG A 9 10.00 -7.00 1.09
CA ARG A 9 8.88 -6.76 0.16
C ARG A 9 8.12 -5.46 0.46
N ALA A 10 7.87 -5.18 1.73
CA ALA A 10 7.27 -3.93 2.16
C ALA A 10 8.22 -2.73 2.08
N ARG A 11 9.50 -2.96 1.69
CA ARG A 11 10.58 -1.96 1.64
C ARG A 11 10.81 -1.26 2.99
N GLU A 12 10.57 -1.98 4.07
CA GLU A 12 10.80 -1.52 5.44
C GLU A 12 12.27 -1.72 5.82
N SER A 13 13.06 -0.66 5.79
CA SER A 13 14.48 -0.67 6.18
C SER A 13 14.72 -0.28 7.63
N ALA A 14 13.72 0.28 8.31
CA ALA A 14 13.83 0.71 9.70
C ALA A 14 13.97 -0.48 10.67
N GLY A 15 14.79 -0.30 11.70
CA GLY A 15 14.84 -1.21 12.85
C GLY A 15 13.71 -0.91 13.85
N GLY A 16 13.46 -1.85 14.77
CA GLY A 16 12.45 -1.67 15.80
C GLY A 16 11.04 -2.09 15.38
N ILE A 17 10.02 -1.39 15.88
CA ILE A 17 8.61 -1.67 15.61
C ILE A 17 8.23 -1.03 14.28
N THR A 18 7.97 -1.84 13.26
CA THR A 18 7.62 -1.38 11.91
C THR A 18 6.15 -1.63 11.56
N ALA A 19 5.49 -2.55 12.27
CA ALA A 19 4.08 -2.83 12.12
C ALA A 19 3.48 -3.22 13.47
N TYR A 20 2.22 -2.86 13.68
CA TYR A 20 1.47 -3.22 14.89
C TYR A 20 -0.02 -3.42 14.56
N SER A 21 -0.74 -4.02 15.47
CA SER A 21 -2.20 -4.02 15.48
C SER A 21 -2.72 -3.58 16.83
N THR A 22 -3.94 -3.07 16.88
CA THR A 22 -4.64 -2.74 18.12
C THR A 22 -5.93 -3.55 18.23
N ASP A 23 -6.44 -3.69 19.45
CA ASP A 23 -7.84 -4.05 19.70
C ASP A 23 -8.77 -2.91 19.23
N ARG A 24 -10.08 -3.15 19.22
CA ARG A 24 -11.06 -2.15 18.75
C ARG A 24 -11.04 -0.85 19.56
N SER A 25 -10.75 -0.95 20.85
CA SER A 25 -10.72 0.21 21.76
C SER A 25 -9.39 0.97 21.71
N GLY A 26 -8.33 0.39 21.12
CA GLY A 26 -6.98 0.92 21.15
C GLY A 26 -6.31 0.81 22.52
N SER A 27 -6.86 0.01 23.46
CA SER A 27 -6.30 -0.18 24.79
C SER A 27 -5.12 -1.13 24.80
N LEU A 28 -5.04 -2.03 23.82
CA LEU A 28 -3.92 -2.92 23.61
C LEU A 28 -3.29 -2.70 22.23
N ALA A 29 -1.98 -2.86 22.16
CA ALA A 29 -1.23 -2.93 20.91
C ALA A 29 -0.36 -4.18 20.89
N ALA A 30 -0.30 -4.87 19.75
CA ALA A 30 0.56 -6.04 19.54
C ALA A 30 1.51 -5.80 18.37
N PHE A 31 2.76 -6.18 18.53
CA PHE A 31 3.80 -6.10 17.50
C PHE A 31 4.83 -7.21 17.65
N ALA A 32 5.53 -7.52 16.58
CA ALA A 32 6.66 -8.43 16.60
C ALA A 32 7.98 -7.65 16.70
N LEU A 33 8.83 -8.00 17.62
CA LEU A 33 10.15 -7.40 17.83
C LEU A 33 11.20 -8.50 18.05
N GLY A 34 12.20 -8.54 17.19
CA GLY A 34 13.24 -9.58 17.28
C GLY A 34 12.73 -11.01 17.04
N GLY A 35 11.53 -11.16 16.47
CA GLY A 35 10.87 -12.45 16.26
C GLY A 35 10.05 -12.93 17.48
N GLU A 36 9.92 -12.13 18.52
CA GLU A 36 9.03 -12.34 19.64
C GLU A 36 7.77 -11.47 19.52
N LEU A 37 6.66 -11.97 19.99
CA LEU A 37 5.39 -11.25 20.03
C LEU A 37 5.26 -10.50 21.36
N VAL A 38 5.04 -9.19 21.25
CA VAL A 38 4.86 -8.29 22.41
C VAL A 38 3.45 -7.71 22.36
N VAL A 39 2.77 -7.71 23.52
CA VAL A 39 1.49 -7.03 23.74
C VAL A 39 1.69 -5.94 24.77
N VAL A 40 1.22 -4.75 24.48
CA VAL A 40 1.37 -3.53 25.31
C VAL A 40 0.00 -2.99 25.67
N ASP A 41 -0.20 -2.64 26.92
CA ASP A 41 -1.29 -1.78 27.39
C ASP A 41 -0.92 -0.32 27.05
N THR A 42 -1.68 0.32 26.17
CA THR A 42 -1.37 1.64 25.64
C THR A 42 -1.54 2.77 26.65
N SER A 43 -2.32 2.52 27.71
CA SER A 43 -2.59 3.52 28.75
C SER A 43 -1.50 3.55 29.83
N SER A 44 -1.00 2.38 30.22
CA SER A 44 0.01 2.25 31.27
C SER A 44 1.44 2.09 30.74
N GLY A 45 1.59 1.69 29.45
CA GLY A 45 2.87 1.30 28.86
C GLY A 45 3.40 -0.05 29.39
N SER A 46 2.64 -0.78 30.21
CA SER A 46 3.03 -2.12 30.62
C SER A 46 2.96 -3.10 29.45
N PHE A 47 3.89 -4.04 29.38
CA PHE A 47 3.95 -4.99 28.29
C PHE A 47 4.21 -6.42 28.76
N ALA A 48 3.80 -7.36 27.95
CA ALA A 48 4.09 -8.78 28.09
C ALA A 48 4.67 -9.34 26.79
N VAL A 49 5.63 -10.26 26.92
CA VAL A 49 6.11 -11.09 25.81
C VAL A 49 5.33 -12.39 25.83
N ILE A 50 4.74 -12.74 24.71
CA ILE A 50 3.92 -13.95 24.59
C ILE A 50 4.85 -15.17 24.48
N GLU A 51 4.69 -16.13 25.39
CA GLU A 51 5.48 -17.35 25.41
C GLU A 51 5.27 -18.21 24.16
N ASN A 52 6.33 -18.86 23.69
CA ASN A 52 6.37 -19.72 22.49
C ASN A 52 6.00 -19.00 21.17
N SER A 53 6.16 -17.69 21.10
CA SER A 53 5.90 -16.90 19.91
C SER A 53 7.11 -16.77 18.96
N GLY A 54 8.15 -17.56 19.15
CA GLY A 54 9.40 -17.47 18.39
C GLY A 54 9.19 -17.50 16.88
N GLY A 55 9.76 -16.51 16.18
CA GLY A 55 9.58 -16.32 14.72
C GLY A 55 8.28 -15.59 14.33
N ALA A 56 7.56 -15.02 15.30
CA ALA A 56 6.30 -14.30 15.06
C ALA A 56 6.46 -13.12 14.11
N PHE A 57 5.50 -12.95 13.22
CA PHE A 57 5.29 -11.76 12.42
C PHE A 57 3.81 -11.55 12.12
N ASP A 58 3.44 -10.36 11.65
CA ASP A 58 2.07 -9.92 11.34
C ASP A 58 1.06 -10.24 12.46
N PRO A 59 1.28 -9.80 13.72
CA PRO A 59 0.33 -10.02 14.78
C PRO A 59 -0.95 -9.22 14.58
N ARG A 60 -2.11 -9.83 14.95
CA ARG A 60 -3.43 -9.22 14.88
C ARG A 60 -4.20 -9.48 16.15
N LEU A 61 -4.52 -8.43 16.89
CA LEU A 61 -5.42 -8.51 18.03
C LEU A 61 -6.85 -8.76 17.60
N SER A 62 -7.57 -9.58 18.35
CA SER A 62 -9.02 -9.67 18.24
C SER A 62 -9.66 -8.34 18.62
N GLY A 63 -10.85 -8.05 18.10
CA GLY A 63 -11.53 -6.79 18.36
C GLY A 63 -11.83 -6.55 19.86
N ASP A 64 -12.04 -7.61 20.64
CA ASP A 64 -12.25 -7.58 22.08
C ASP A 64 -10.96 -7.54 22.91
N GLY A 65 -9.78 -7.63 22.26
CA GLY A 65 -8.48 -7.59 22.91
C GLY A 65 -8.09 -8.84 23.69
N GLN A 66 -8.88 -9.93 23.63
CA GLN A 66 -8.59 -11.13 24.43
C GLN A 66 -7.58 -12.07 23.78
N LEU A 67 -7.54 -12.09 22.45
CA LEU A 67 -6.72 -12.98 21.66
C LEU A 67 -5.81 -12.21 20.72
N VAL A 68 -4.69 -12.82 20.36
CA VAL A 68 -3.79 -12.34 19.31
C VAL A 68 -3.45 -13.50 18.38
N SER A 69 -3.70 -13.30 17.08
CA SER A 69 -3.24 -14.20 16.02
C SER A 69 -1.93 -13.68 15.43
N PHE A 70 -1.06 -14.59 15.01
CA PHE A 70 0.21 -14.23 14.36
C PHE A 70 0.71 -15.38 13.48
N VAL A 71 1.54 -15.06 12.52
CA VAL A 71 2.17 -16.07 11.64
C VAL A 71 3.53 -16.44 12.19
N ALA A 72 3.83 -17.74 12.24
CA ALA A 72 5.15 -18.29 12.51
C ALA A 72 5.31 -19.65 11.84
N ASN A 73 6.53 -20.05 11.43
CA ASN A 73 6.83 -21.37 10.88
C ASN A 73 5.82 -21.83 9.80
N ASP A 74 5.49 -20.93 8.86
CA ASP A 74 4.53 -21.13 7.76
C ASP A 74 3.10 -21.50 8.23
N GLY A 75 2.76 -21.27 9.49
CA GLY A 75 1.45 -21.51 10.09
C GLY A 75 0.87 -20.29 10.78
N LEU A 76 -0.45 -20.32 11.00
CA LEU A 76 -1.16 -19.35 11.83
C LEU A 76 -1.29 -19.86 13.26
N TYR A 77 -0.94 -19.02 14.21
CA TYR A 77 -0.95 -19.29 15.64
C TYR A 77 -1.91 -18.34 16.36
N LEU A 78 -2.34 -18.77 17.54
CA LEU A 78 -3.22 -18.03 18.44
C LEU A 78 -2.67 -18.09 19.87
N ALA A 79 -2.76 -16.97 20.58
CA ALA A 79 -2.47 -16.88 22.00
C ALA A 79 -3.46 -15.93 22.69
N SER A 80 -3.60 -16.04 24.04
CA SER A 80 -4.30 -15.01 24.78
C SER A 80 -3.36 -13.85 25.13
N THR A 81 -3.92 -12.65 25.20
CA THR A 81 -3.15 -11.43 25.51
C THR A 81 -2.72 -11.34 26.96
N ASP A 82 -3.42 -12.04 27.86
CA ASP A 82 -3.11 -12.16 29.30
C ASP A 82 -2.12 -13.29 29.65
N GLY A 83 -1.71 -14.08 28.62
CA GLY A 83 -0.80 -15.23 28.81
C GLY A 83 -1.46 -16.50 29.39
N ALA A 84 -2.77 -16.52 29.59
CA ALA A 84 -3.49 -17.70 30.08
C ALA A 84 -3.49 -18.85 29.04
N VAL A 85 -3.52 -18.52 27.75
CA VAL A 85 -3.37 -19.47 26.64
C VAL A 85 -2.03 -19.22 25.97
N VAL A 86 -1.13 -20.19 26.08
CA VAL A 86 0.18 -20.18 25.40
C VAL A 86 -0.02 -20.30 23.89
N ALA A 87 0.89 -19.72 23.13
CA ALA A 87 0.83 -19.75 21.67
C ALA A 87 0.70 -21.19 21.12
N GLN A 88 -0.34 -21.43 20.35
CA GLN A 88 -0.65 -22.73 19.75
C GLN A 88 -1.03 -22.56 18.27
N PRO A 89 -0.70 -23.56 17.42
CA PRO A 89 -1.09 -23.53 16.02
C PRO A 89 -2.61 -23.74 15.86
N ILE A 90 -3.25 -22.92 15.00
CA ILE A 90 -4.66 -23.08 14.64
C ILE A 90 -4.85 -23.44 13.17
N ALA A 91 -3.90 -23.07 12.31
CA ALA A 91 -3.88 -23.48 10.91
C ALA A 91 -2.44 -23.74 10.48
N THR A 92 -2.12 -25.02 10.27
CA THR A 92 -0.80 -25.51 9.82
C THR A 92 -0.96 -26.70 8.91
N GLU A 93 0.09 -27.02 8.16
CA GLU A 93 0.19 -28.19 7.30
C GLU A 93 1.64 -28.70 7.30
N ASP A 94 1.83 -30.01 7.25
CA ASP A 94 3.18 -30.62 7.14
C ASP A 94 3.60 -30.60 5.67
N SER A 95 4.11 -29.47 5.21
CA SER A 95 4.52 -29.23 3.83
C SER A 95 5.55 -28.11 3.75
N ASP A 96 6.56 -28.29 2.90
CA ASP A 96 7.57 -27.26 2.61
C ASP A 96 7.09 -26.21 1.60
N THR A 97 5.88 -26.37 1.04
CA THR A 97 5.34 -25.50 -0.01
C THR A 97 4.04 -24.81 0.37
N VAL A 98 3.48 -25.14 1.55
CA VAL A 98 2.23 -24.58 2.02
C VAL A 98 2.46 -23.65 3.20
N SER A 99 1.85 -22.47 3.15
CA SER A 99 1.79 -21.54 4.28
C SER A 99 0.36 -21.11 4.58
N TRP A 100 0.12 -20.77 5.86
CA TRP A 100 -1.17 -20.28 6.35
C TRP A 100 -1.06 -18.90 6.97
N GLY A 101 -2.03 -18.03 6.68
CA GLY A 101 -2.15 -16.72 7.30
C GLY A 101 -1.19 -15.65 6.76
N SER A 102 -0.47 -15.93 5.67
CA SER A 102 0.43 -14.99 5.01
C SER A 102 0.03 -14.71 3.57
N ALA A 103 0.44 -13.57 3.04
CA ALA A 103 0.28 -13.27 1.62
C ALA A 103 1.33 -14.00 0.78
N GLU A 104 0.93 -14.43 -0.43
CA GLU A 104 1.87 -14.90 -1.44
C GLU A 104 2.60 -13.73 -2.11
N PHE A 105 3.57 -14.05 -2.96
CA PHE A 105 4.46 -13.07 -3.59
C PHE A 105 3.70 -12.00 -4.40
N VAL A 106 2.79 -12.42 -5.28
CA VAL A 106 2.07 -11.48 -6.19
C VAL A 106 1.17 -10.53 -5.40
N ALA A 107 0.47 -11.03 -4.39
CA ALA A 107 -0.37 -10.16 -3.55
C ALA A 107 0.46 -9.11 -2.80
N ALA A 108 1.63 -9.50 -2.27
CA ALA A 108 2.49 -8.60 -1.51
C ALA A 108 3.16 -7.54 -2.38
N GLU A 109 3.64 -7.91 -3.58
CA GLU A 109 4.37 -7.01 -4.47
C GLU A 109 3.45 -6.15 -5.35
N GLU A 110 2.33 -6.73 -5.86
CA GLU A 110 1.53 -6.11 -6.90
C GLU A 110 0.15 -5.64 -6.42
N MET A 111 -0.39 -6.23 -5.32
CA MET A 111 -1.75 -5.96 -4.88
C MET A 111 -1.83 -5.19 -3.55
N ARG A 112 -0.68 -4.77 -2.99
CA ARG A 112 -0.59 -4.06 -1.71
C ARG A 112 -1.16 -4.86 -0.52
N ARG A 113 -1.34 -6.18 -0.68
CA ARG A 113 -1.84 -7.07 0.36
C ARG A 113 -0.69 -7.84 0.99
N SER A 114 -0.21 -7.38 2.15
CA SER A 114 0.91 -8.00 2.87
C SER A 114 0.50 -9.03 3.93
N ARG A 115 -0.80 -9.17 4.21
CA ARG A 115 -1.34 -10.08 5.23
C ARG A 115 -2.21 -11.19 4.62
N GLY A 116 -2.42 -12.25 5.40
CA GLY A 116 -3.25 -13.39 5.00
C GLY A 116 -4.26 -13.83 6.05
N HIS A 117 -4.55 -13.04 7.10
CA HIS A 117 -5.58 -13.38 8.06
C HIS A 117 -6.31 -12.15 8.62
N TRP A 118 -7.60 -12.29 8.92
CA TRP A 118 -8.51 -11.23 9.33
C TRP A 118 -9.49 -11.76 10.36
N TRP A 119 -9.61 -11.06 11.50
CA TRP A 119 -10.61 -11.35 12.50
C TRP A 119 -12.02 -11.04 11.99
N ASP A 120 -12.98 -11.86 12.40
CA ASP A 120 -14.38 -11.51 12.32
C ASP A 120 -14.72 -10.44 13.36
N PRO A 121 -15.81 -9.67 13.16
CA PRO A 121 -16.22 -8.61 14.08
C PRO A 121 -16.51 -9.10 15.49
N THR A 122 -16.90 -10.39 15.66
CA THR A 122 -17.25 -10.98 16.96
C THR A 122 -16.05 -11.54 17.73
N SER A 123 -14.84 -11.50 17.14
CA SER A 123 -13.61 -12.04 17.74
C SER A 123 -13.61 -13.56 17.95
N LYS A 124 -14.42 -14.29 17.19
CA LYS A 124 -14.56 -15.76 17.31
C LYS A 124 -14.03 -16.54 16.13
N LYS A 125 -13.92 -15.90 14.97
CA LYS A 125 -13.48 -16.54 13.72
C LYS A 125 -12.38 -15.71 13.06
N LEU A 126 -11.59 -16.39 12.23
CA LEU A 126 -10.57 -15.78 11.37
C LEU A 126 -10.79 -16.20 9.93
N ALA A 127 -10.82 -15.25 9.01
CA ALA A 127 -10.57 -15.55 7.61
C ALA A 127 -9.07 -15.74 7.43
N VAL A 128 -8.64 -16.85 6.82
CA VAL A 128 -7.23 -17.25 6.76
C VAL A 128 -6.89 -17.77 5.37
N THR A 129 -5.87 -17.22 4.73
CA THR A 129 -5.37 -17.75 3.46
C THR A 129 -4.55 -19.02 3.70
N ARG A 130 -4.75 -20.00 2.81
CA ARG A 130 -3.82 -21.10 2.56
C ARG A 130 -3.16 -20.86 1.21
N VAL A 131 -1.84 -20.84 1.19
CA VAL A 131 -1.04 -20.60 -0.02
C VAL A 131 -0.18 -21.81 -0.30
N ASP A 132 -0.32 -22.40 -1.49
CA ASP A 132 0.54 -23.49 -1.97
C ASP A 132 1.39 -22.99 -3.15
N VAL A 133 2.71 -23.03 -2.99
CA VAL A 133 3.68 -22.60 -3.99
C VAL A 133 4.36 -23.78 -4.72
N ASN A 134 3.84 -25.01 -4.57
CA ASN A 134 4.45 -26.21 -5.14
C ASN A 134 4.71 -26.07 -6.66
N ASP A 135 3.75 -25.54 -7.39
CA ASP A 135 3.82 -25.40 -8.85
C ASP A 135 4.49 -24.11 -9.33
N VAL A 136 4.90 -23.24 -8.40
CA VAL A 136 5.64 -22.02 -8.73
C VAL A 136 7.09 -22.37 -9.06
N SER A 137 7.57 -21.88 -10.20
CA SER A 137 8.93 -22.13 -10.69
C SER A 137 10.02 -21.70 -9.73
N LEU A 138 11.09 -22.47 -9.62
CA LEU A 138 12.27 -22.12 -8.87
C LEU A 138 13.16 -21.17 -9.67
N TRP A 139 13.57 -20.08 -9.03
CA TRP A 139 14.55 -19.13 -9.51
C TRP A 139 15.83 -19.25 -8.68
N HIS A 140 17.00 -19.30 -9.34
CA HIS A 140 18.28 -19.48 -8.67
C HIS A 140 19.08 -18.17 -8.68
N ILE A 141 19.37 -17.64 -7.48
CA ILE A 141 20.11 -16.40 -7.28
C ILE A 141 21.53 -16.74 -6.84
N ALA A 142 22.50 -16.55 -7.74
CA ALA A 142 23.93 -16.73 -7.44
C ALA A 142 24.50 -15.49 -6.72
N ALA A 143 25.60 -15.70 -5.98
CA ALA A 143 26.36 -14.64 -5.33
C ALA A 143 27.62 -14.35 -6.16
N PRO A 144 27.68 -13.32 -7.02
CA PRO A 144 28.83 -13.04 -7.88
C PRO A 144 30.12 -12.76 -7.10
N ASN A 145 30.04 -12.26 -5.89
CA ASN A 145 31.14 -12.00 -4.97
C ASN A 145 31.65 -13.25 -4.25
N ASP A 146 30.94 -14.37 -4.32
CA ASP A 146 31.34 -15.67 -3.78
C ASP A 146 30.84 -16.80 -4.70
N PRO A 147 31.54 -17.07 -5.81
CA PRO A 147 31.11 -18.05 -6.81
C PRO A 147 31.10 -19.50 -6.28
N ALA A 148 31.73 -19.77 -5.14
CA ALA A 148 31.75 -21.09 -4.52
C ALA A 148 30.47 -21.33 -3.65
N ARG A 149 29.73 -20.28 -3.34
CA ARG A 149 28.44 -20.37 -2.60
C ARG A 149 27.39 -20.99 -3.49
N GLU A 150 26.69 -21.97 -2.95
CA GLU A 150 25.52 -22.55 -3.63
C GLU A 150 24.44 -21.49 -3.90
N PRO A 151 23.89 -21.40 -5.12
CA PRO A 151 22.82 -20.45 -5.42
C PRO A 151 21.59 -20.64 -4.52
N ARG A 152 21.04 -19.53 -4.04
CA ARG A 152 19.78 -19.56 -3.29
C ARG A 152 18.62 -19.85 -4.25
N ALA A 153 17.90 -20.95 -4.07
CA ALA A 153 16.66 -21.22 -4.79
C ALA A 153 15.49 -20.52 -4.10
N VAL A 154 14.68 -19.80 -4.85
CA VAL A 154 13.45 -19.13 -4.40
C VAL A 154 12.31 -19.44 -5.36
N ARG A 155 11.10 -19.58 -4.85
CA ARG A 155 9.89 -19.68 -5.68
C ARG A 155 9.56 -18.28 -6.22
N TYR A 156 9.50 -18.15 -7.54
CA TYR A 156 9.26 -16.88 -8.20
C TYR A 156 8.27 -17.05 -9.37
N PRO A 157 7.07 -16.44 -9.30
CA PRO A 157 6.04 -16.56 -10.33
C PRO A 157 6.35 -15.59 -11.48
N ALA A 158 7.36 -15.89 -12.29
CA ALA A 158 7.70 -15.08 -13.46
C ALA A 158 6.49 -14.92 -14.40
N ALA A 159 6.42 -13.79 -15.11
CA ALA A 159 5.35 -13.51 -16.05
C ALA A 159 5.14 -14.67 -17.04
N GLY A 160 3.89 -15.09 -17.20
CA GLY A 160 3.51 -16.24 -18.05
C GLY A 160 3.68 -17.63 -17.42
N THR A 161 4.26 -17.74 -16.21
CA THR A 161 4.38 -19.02 -15.49
C THR A 161 3.23 -19.24 -14.51
N THR A 162 3.23 -20.36 -13.80
CA THR A 162 2.22 -20.70 -12.81
C THR A 162 2.36 -19.85 -11.56
N ASN A 163 1.25 -19.31 -11.06
CA ASN A 163 1.17 -18.62 -9.77
C ASN A 163 1.00 -19.61 -8.61
N ALA A 164 1.12 -19.12 -7.38
CA ALA A 164 0.69 -19.83 -6.20
C ALA A 164 -0.82 -20.15 -6.25
N ASP A 165 -1.23 -21.31 -5.71
CA ASP A 165 -2.64 -21.63 -5.46
C ASP A 165 -3.05 -21.00 -4.13
N VAL A 166 -4.01 -20.06 -4.18
CA VAL A 166 -4.50 -19.31 -3.02
C VAL A 166 -5.92 -19.75 -2.70
N GLN A 167 -6.13 -20.20 -1.47
CA GLN A 167 -7.43 -20.55 -0.91
C GLN A 167 -7.71 -19.65 0.30
N LEU A 168 -8.98 -19.49 0.66
CA LEU A 168 -9.41 -18.78 1.85
C LEU A 168 -10.30 -19.70 2.69
N TYR A 169 -10.07 -19.71 3.99
CA TYR A 169 -10.85 -20.49 4.95
C TYR A 169 -11.35 -19.58 6.07
N VAL A 170 -12.53 -19.86 6.58
CA VAL A 170 -12.97 -19.36 7.88
C VAL A 170 -12.61 -20.41 8.92
N VAL A 171 -11.82 -20.01 9.91
CA VAL A 171 -11.36 -20.86 11.02
C VAL A 171 -12.05 -20.39 12.29
N ASP A 172 -12.77 -21.28 12.97
CA ASP A 172 -13.33 -21.02 14.29
C ASP A 172 -12.22 -21.14 15.35
N THR A 173 -12.14 -20.17 16.29
CA THR A 173 -11.06 -20.13 17.28
C THR A 173 -11.29 -21.05 18.49
N GLU A 174 -12.51 -21.54 18.70
CA GLU A 174 -12.88 -22.41 19.80
C GLU A 174 -12.67 -23.89 19.46
N ASP A 175 -13.26 -24.37 18.36
CA ASP A 175 -13.20 -25.78 17.95
C ASP A 175 -12.21 -26.09 16.82
N LEU A 176 -11.57 -25.04 16.26
CA LEU A 176 -10.61 -25.10 15.16
C LEU A 176 -11.18 -25.69 13.86
N SER A 177 -12.50 -25.72 13.73
CA SER A 177 -13.14 -26.13 12.49
C SER A 177 -12.83 -25.15 11.36
N ARG A 178 -12.78 -25.67 10.13
CA ARG A 178 -12.40 -24.88 8.93
C ARG A 178 -13.48 -25.00 7.88
N LEU A 179 -13.94 -23.87 7.37
CA LEU A 179 -14.88 -23.77 6.27
C LEU A 179 -14.20 -23.08 5.09
N GLU A 180 -14.05 -23.79 3.95
CA GLU A 180 -13.50 -23.18 2.75
C GLU A 180 -14.45 -22.13 2.17
N VAL A 181 -13.92 -20.95 1.83
CA VAL A 181 -14.63 -19.89 1.12
C VAL A 181 -14.39 -20.09 -0.38
N VAL A 182 -15.45 -20.45 -1.10
CA VAL A 182 -15.36 -20.92 -2.48
C VAL A 182 -15.71 -19.82 -3.47
N TRP A 183 -14.79 -19.53 -4.39
CA TRP A 183 -15.04 -18.70 -5.56
C TRP A 183 -14.44 -19.34 -6.82
N ASN A 184 -14.70 -18.79 -7.99
CA ASN A 184 -14.17 -19.32 -9.24
C ASN A 184 -12.69 -18.92 -9.45
N ARG A 185 -11.76 -19.63 -8.79
CA ARG A 185 -10.31 -19.42 -8.89
C ARG A 185 -9.73 -19.68 -10.29
N SER A 186 -10.46 -20.40 -11.16
CA SER A 186 -9.98 -20.62 -12.53
C SER A 186 -10.10 -19.36 -13.41
N THR A 187 -11.06 -18.50 -13.14
CA THR A 187 -11.27 -17.23 -13.86
C THR A 187 -10.68 -16.03 -13.11
N HIS A 188 -10.75 -16.05 -11.77
CA HIS A 188 -10.28 -15.00 -10.89
C HIS A 188 -9.32 -15.57 -9.83
N PRO A 189 -8.06 -15.91 -10.23
CA PRO A 189 -7.11 -16.56 -9.33
C PRO A 189 -6.53 -15.62 -8.27
N TYR A 190 -6.57 -14.32 -8.49
CA TYR A 190 -6.00 -13.35 -7.56
C TYR A 190 -6.97 -12.97 -6.46
N LEU A 191 -6.61 -13.21 -5.21
CA LEU A 191 -7.27 -12.66 -4.04
C LEU A 191 -6.61 -11.31 -3.73
N VAL A 192 -7.29 -10.21 -4.07
CA VAL A 192 -6.76 -8.85 -3.95
C VAL A 192 -6.89 -8.35 -2.52
N ASP A 193 -8.09 -8.45 -1.93
CA ASP A 193 -8.35 -7.99 -0.57
C ASP A 193 -9.44 -8.82 0.10
N VAL A 194 -9.47 -8.76 1.44
CA VAL A 194 -10.48 -9.37 2.28
C VAL A 194 -10.90 -8.38 3.36
N THR A 195 -12.19 -8.15 3.50
CA THR A 195 -12.77 -7.29 4.53
C THR A 195 -13.86 -8.03 5.30
N TRP A 196 -13.91 -7.80 6.61
CA TRP A 196 -14.94 -8.34 7.47
C TRP A 196 -15.33 -7.29 8.51
N ASP A 197 -16.25 -6.42 8.12
CA ASP A 197 -16.70 -5.31 8.93
C ASP A 197 -17.92 -5.70 9.79
N ASP A 198 -18.21 -4.89 10.81
CA ASP A 198 -19.37 -5.06 11.66
C ASP A 198 -20.67 -5.10 10.84
N ASP A 199 -21.54 -6.06 11.16
CA ASP A 199 -22.83 -6.29 10.50
C ASP A 199 -22.76 -6.52 8.97
N GLN A 200 -21.58 -6.85 8.45
CA GLN A 200 -21.37 -7.17 7.03
C GLN A 200 -20.91 -8.62 6.84
N PRO A 201 -21.26 -9.26 5.73
CA PRO A 201 -20.70 -10.56 5.37
C PRO A 201 -19.19 -10.44 5.07
N LEU A 202 -18.46 -11.53 5.28
CA LEU A 202 -17.09 -11.64 4.79
C LEU A 202 -17.07 -11.33 3.29
N THR A 203 -16.28 -10.33 2.91
CA THR A 203 -16.19 -9.81 1.55
C THR A 203 -14.81 -10.04 0.98
N LEU A 204 -14.75 -10.54 -0.25
CA LEU A 204 -13.54 -10.79 -1.01
C LEU A 204 -13.51 -9.88 -2.24
N VAL A 205 -12.34 -9.36 -2.54
CA VAL A 205 -12.05 -8.75 -3.84
C VAL A 205 -11.14 -9.70 -4.59
N VAL A 206 -11.58 -10.15 -5.77
CA VAL A 206 -10.83 -11.08 -6.60
C VAL A 206 -10.65 -10.53 -8.01
N GLN A 207 -9.52 -10.86 -8.66
CA GLN A 207 -9.19 -10.32 -9.98
C GLN A 207 -8.78 -11.44 -10.96
N SER A 208 -9.13 -11.27 -12.22
CA SER A 208 -8.70 -12.12 -13.32
C SER A 208 -7.19 -11.99 -13.59
N ARG A 209 -6.57 -13.04 -14.14
CA ARG A 209 -5.12 -13.03 -14.41
C ARG A 209 -4.70 -11.96 -15.44
N ASP A 210 -5.55 -11.66 -16.39
CA ASP A 210 -5.34 -10.60 -17.36
C ASP A 210 -5.66 -9.19 -16.81
N GLN A 211 -6.10 -9.14 -15.54
CA GLN A 211 -6.43 -7.95 -14.76
C GLN A 211 -7.60 -7.10 -15.32
N ARG A 212 -8.35 -7.63 -16.29
CA ARG A 212 -9.45 -6.92 -16.93
C ARG A 212 -10.78 -7.01 -16.22
N SER A 213 -10.93 -7.94 -15.30
CA SER A 213 -12.12 -8.12 -14.48
C SER A 213 -11.74 -8.24 -13.02
N MET A 214 -12.43 -7.47 -12.16
CA MET A 214 -12.36 -7.55 -10.71
C MET A 214 -13.76 -7.73 -10.17
N GLN A 215 -13.93 -8.68 -9.26
CA GLN A 215 -15.21 -8.98 -8.64
C GLN A 215 -15.16 -8.77 -7.14
N VAL A 216 -16.23 -8.20 -6.59
CA VAL A 216 -16.50 -8.18 -5.16
C VAL A 216 -17.49 -9.29 -4.86
N LEU A 217 -17.08 -10.19 -3.99
CA LEU A 217 -17.85 -11.38 -3.60
C LEU A 217 -18.17 -11.31 -2.12
N GLU A 218 -19.40 -11.62 -1.75
CA GLU A 218 -19.81 -11.81 -0.37
C GLU A 218 -20.00 -13.28 -0.05
N MET A 219 -19.48 -13.73 1.07
CA MET A 219 -19.72 -15.09 1.56
C MET A 219 -21.19 -15.20 2.02
N VAL A 220 -21.86 -16.24 1.56
CA VAL A 220 -23.16 -16.64 2.08
C VAL A 220 -22.93 -17.35 3.41
N GLU A 221 -23.52 -16.81 4.46
CA GLU A 221 -23.32 -17.24 5.84
C GLU A 221 -23.41 -18.76 6.00
N ASP A 222 -22.47 -19.34 6.76
CA ASP A 222 -22.34 -20.76 7.11
C ASP A 222 -22.24 -21.76 5.95
N THR A 223 -22.15 -21.30 4.69
CA THR A 223 -22.06 -22.20 3.54
C THR A 223 -20.70 -22.27 2.88
N GLY A 224 -19.85 -21.26 3.11
CA GLY A 224 -18.60 -21.05 2.37
C GLY A 224 -18.79 -20.65 0.91
N GLN A 225 -20.02 -20.66 0.38
CA GLN A 225 -20.29 -20.21 -0.99
C GLN A 225 -20.23 -18.69 -1.07
N THR A 226 -19.87 -18.16 -2.21
CA THR A 226 -19.86 -16.71 -2.44
C THR A 226 -20.88 -16.30 -3.50
N ARG A 227 -21.37 -15.07 -3.39
CA ARG A 227 -22.17 -14.41 -4.41
C ARG A 227 -21.46 -13.14 -4.88
N MET A 228 -21.46 -12.88 -6.16
CA MET A 228 -20.96 -11.63 -6.73
C MET A 228 -21.96 -10.49 -6.44
N VAL A 229 -21.45 -9.38 -5.91
CA VAL A 229 -22.24 -8.18 -5.59
C VAL A 229 -21.82 -6.97 -6.41
N LEU A 230 -20.59 -6.98 -6.96
CA LEU A 230 -20.09 -5.93 -7.84
C LEU A 230 -19.08 -6.55 -8.81
N GLU A 231 -19.09 -6.10 -10.06
CA GLU A 231 -18.05 -6.38 -11.03
C GLU A 231 -17.54 -5.07 -11.63
N LEU A 232 -16.22 -4.95 -11.69
CA LEU A 232 -15.50 -3.88 -12.37
C LEU A 232 -14.79 -4.49 -13.57
N ALA A 233 -14.87 -3.82 -14.71
CA ALA A 233 -14.22 -4.26 -15.93
C ALA A 233 -13.57 -3.09 -16.66
N ASP A 234 -12.41 -3.36 -17.25
CA ASP A 234 -11.67 -2.40 -18.04
C ASP A 234 -11.01 -3.11 -19.23
N PRO A 235 -11.00 -2.54 -20.44
CA PRO A 235 -10.40 -3.16 -21.63
C PRO A 235 -8.88 -3.35 -21.52
N ASP A 236 -8.22 -2.57 -20.69
CA ASP A 236 -6.77 -2.64 -20.46
C ASP A 236 -6.45 -3.36 -19.16
N TRP A 237 -6.75 -2.77 -18.02
CA TRP A 237 -6.73 -3.39 -16.70
C TRP A 237 -7.57 -2.58 -15.71
N VAL A 238 -8.16 -3.26 -14.73
CA VAL A 238 -8.79 -2.64 -13.56
C VAL A 238 -7.70 -2.32 -12.55
N GLU A 239 -7.55 -1.03 -12.24
CA GLU A 239 -6.56 -0.57 -11.26
C GLU A 239 -6.95 -0.96 -9.83
N ILE A 240 -5.99 -1.43 -9.03
CA ILE A 240 -6.15 -1.67 -7.60
C ILE A 240 -5.86 -0.36 -6.86
N VAL A 241 -6.92 0.37 -6.52
CA VAL A 241 -6.79 1.66 -5.82
C VAL A 241 -6.98 1.46 -4.31
N PRO A 242 -6.05 1.97 -3.46
CA PRO A 242 -6.13 1.77 -2.02
C PRO A 242 -7.47 2.21 -1.42
N GLY A 243 -8.03 1.35 -0.55
CA GLY A 243 -9.27 1.59 0.18
C GLY A 243 -10.54 1.26 -0.58
N THR A 244 -10.46 0.87 -1.85
CA THR A 244 -11.63 0.50 -2.67
C THR A 244 -11.46 -0.87 -3.34
N PRO A 245 -12.57 -1.57 -3.67
CA PRO A 245 -13.99 -1.24 -3.41
C PRO A 245 -14.34 -1.23 -1.92
N ARG A 246 -15.24 -0.33 -1.48
CA ARG A 246 -15.68 -0.22 -0.08
C ARG A 246 -17.18 -0.02 0.01
N ARG A 247 -17.82 -0.66 0.98
CA ARG A 247 -19.25 -0.44 1.24
C ARG A 247 -19.48 0.91 1.94
N TRP A 248 -20.49 1.63 1.51
CA TRP A 248 -20.97 2.84 2.14
C TRP A 248 -22.48 2.92 2.02
N ARG A 249 -23.17 3.10 3.14
CA ARG A 249 -24.66 3.08 3.18
C ARG A 249 -25.18 1.80 2.50
N ASP A 250 -26.03 1.92 1.52
CA ASP A 250 -26.66 0.83 0.77
C ASP A 250 -25.93 0.49 -0.55
N GLY A 251 -24.73 1.01 -0.74
CA GLY A 251 -24.00 0.86 -2.00
C GLY A 251 -22.50 0.65 -1.88
N TRP A 252 -21.83 0.80 -3.02
CA TRP A 252 -20.39 0.59 -3.15
C TRP A 252 -19.67 1.84 -3.62
N LEU A 253 -18.59 2.17 -2.94
CA LEU A 253 -17.59 3.14 -3.37
C LEU A 253 -16.52 2.43 -4.18
N THR A 254 -16.20 3.02 -5.31
CA THR A 254 -15.11 2.59 -6.18
C THR A 254 -14.32 3.79 -6.65
N ILE A 255 -13.05 3.60 -6.96
CA ILE A 255 -12.24 4.60 -7.65
C ILE A 255 -11.87 4.00 -9.00
N GLN A 256 -12.31 4.65 -10.07
CA GLN A 256 -12.17 4.15 -11.44
C GLN A 256 -11.85 5.30 -12.39
N GLU A 257 -11.38 4.93 -13.56
CA GLU A 257 -11.29 5.88 -14.67
C GLU A 257 -12.70 6.33 -15.10
N HIS A 258 -12.89 7.63 -15.18
CA HIS A 258 -14.13 8.26 -15.60
C HIS A 258 -13.81 9.44 -16.50
N GLU A 259 -14.23 9.35 -17.78
CA GLU A 259 -13.84 10.29 -18.83
C GLU A 259 -12.31 10.40 -18.98
N GLN A 260 -11.70 11.51 -18.58
CA GLN A 260 -10.25 11.74 -18.65
C GLN A 260 -9.57 11.71 -17.27
N ASN A 261 -10.33 11.50 -16.20
CA ASN A 261 -9.88 11.57 -14.80
C ASN A 261 -10.11 10.25 -14.09
N ARG A 262 -9.48 10.10 -12.92
CA ARG A 262 -9.77 9.02 -11.99
C ARG A 262 -10.70 9.56 -10.91
N ALA A 263 -11.93 9.06 -10.87
CA ALA A 263 -12.99 9.58 -10.02
C ALA A 263 -13.36 8.63 -8.87
N LEU A 264 -13.79 9.19 -7.73
CA LEU A 264 -14.52 8.46 -6.70
C LEU A 264 -15.98 8.33 -7.16
N LEU A 265 -16.49 7.10 -7.20
CA LEU A 265 -17.85 6.79 -7.59
C LEU A 265 -18.61 6.13 -6.44
N PHE A 266 -19.87 6.51 -6.29
CA PHE A 266 -20.85 5.80 -5.46
C PHE A 266 -21.92 5.18 -6.35
N ASN A 267 -22.08 3.86 -6.29
CA ASN A 267 -22.97 3.11 -7.17
C ASN A 267 -22.78 3.48 -8.66
N GLN A 268 -21.52 3.57 -9.10
CA GLN A 268 -21.08 3.92 -10.46
C GLN A 268 -21.42 5.38 -10.89
N GLN A 269 -21.85 6.23 -9.97
CA GLN A 269 -22.03 7.66 -10.23
C GLN A 269 -20.87 8.44 -9.61
N PRO A 270 -20.21 9.35 -10.36
CA PRO A 270 -19.10 10.13 -9.82
C PRO A 270 -19.60 11.10 -8.73
N VAL A 271 -18.87 11.11 -7.62
CA VAL A 271 -19.13 11.99 -6.47
C VAL A 271 -17.96 12.94 -6.20
N SER A 272 -16.76 12.66 -6.70
CA SER A 272 -15.66 13.62 -6.68
C SER A 272 -15.78 14.65 -7.80
N PRO A 273 -15.21 15.87 -7.63
CA PRO A 273 -15.12 16.87 -8.69
C PRO A 273 -14.46 16.35 -9.97
N PRO A 274 -14.89 16.83 -11.16
CA PRO A 274 -14.45 16.30 -12.45
C PRO A 274 -13.01 16.68 -12.83
N ASP A 275 -12.40 17.63 -12.14
CA ASP A 275 -11.03 18.11 -12.37
C ASP A 275 -10.00 17.45 -11.45
N GLN A 276 -10.40 16.39 -10.75
CA GLN A 276 -9.53 15.67 -9.81
C GLN A 276 -9.05 14.32 -10.35
N TRP A 277 -7.86 13.94 -9.93
CA TRP A 277 -7.37 12.56 -9.98
C TRP A 277 -7.38 12.00 -8.55
N VAL A 278 -8.39 11.20 -8.25
CA VAL A 278 -8.51 10.55 -6.92
C VAL A 278 -7.42 9.51 -6.75
N ARG A 279 -6.70 9.56 -5.62
CA ARG A 279 -5.52 8.72 -5.32
C ARG A 279 -5.84 7.52 -4.44
N SER A 280 -6.66 7.72 -3.42
CA SER A 280 -7.05 6.66 -2.47
C SER A 280 -8.30 7.03 -1.71
N LEU A 281 -9.01 6.04 -1.24
CA LEU A 281 -10.02 6.17 -0.19
C LEU A 281 -9.31 6.04 1.17
N VAL A 282 -9.48 7.03 2.04
CA VAL A 282 -8.83 7.08 3.36
C VAL A 282 -9.69 6.43 4.42
N ALA A 283 -10.94 6.86 4.52
CA ALA A 283 -11.88 6.36 5.50
C ALA A 283 -13.33 6.62 5.07
N VAL A 284 -14.23 5.87 5.68
CA VAL A 284 -15.66 5.98 5.47
C VAL A 284 -16.36 5.85 6.83
N ASP A 285 -17.24 6.78 7.15
CA ASP A 285 -18.19 6.64 8.24
C ASP A 285 -19.64 6.73 7.72
N GLU A 286 -20.64 6.78 8.61
CA GLU A 286 -22.05 6.80 8.21
C GLU A 286 -22.41 7.99 7.31
N THR A 287 -21.76 9.12 7.49
CA THR A 287 -22.08 10.40 6.86
C THR A 287 -21.03 10.91 5.91
N THR A 288 -19.76 10.58 6.14
CA THR A 288 -18.62 11.22 5.51
C THR A 288 -17.67 10.20 4.87
N ILE A 289 -17.14 10.57 3.74
CA ILE A 289 -16.05 9.86 3.05
C ILE A 289 -14.82 10.78 3.07
N LEU A 290 -13.67 10.24 3.48
CA LEU A 290 -12.37 10.91 3.33
C LEU A 290 -11.59 10.23 2.21
N TYR A 291 -11.03 11.02 1.31
CA TYR A 291 -10.23 10.54 0.21
C TYR A 291 -9.08 11.51 -0.12
N THR A 292 -8.05 11.01 -0.77
CA THR A 292 -6.97 11.86 -1.30
C THR A 292 -7.13 12.05 -2.79
N ALA A 293 -6.87 13.26 -3.27
CA ALA A 293 -6.95 13.60 -4.69
C ALA A 293 -5.96 14.70 -5.06
N SER A 294 -5.68 14.80 -6.35
CA SER A 294 -4.84 15.84 -6.96
C SER A 294 -5.63 16.61 -8.01
N VAL A 295 -5.51 17.94 -8.01
CA VAL A 295 -5.85 18.81 -9.14
C VAL A 295 -4.58 19.13 -9.94
N ASP A 296 -3.47 19.39 -9.26
CA ASP A 296 -2.11 19.38 -9.80
C ASP A 296 -1.46 18.03 -9.45
N PRO A 297 -0.97 17.24 -10.42
CA PRO A 297 -0.35 15.94 -10.14
C PRO A 297 0.80 15.97 -9.10
N THR A 298 1.46 17.11 -8.94
CA THR A 298 2.57 17.29 -8.00
C THR A 298 2.12 17.50 -6.55
N ILE A 299 0.80 17.65 -6.33
CA ILE A 299 0.16 17.91 -5.04
C ILE A 299 -0.82 16.77 -4.73
N VAL A 300 -0.93 16.41 -3.47
CA VAL A 300 -1.93 15.46 -3.00
C VAL A 300 -2.64 16.07 -1.78
N ASP A 301 -3.91 16.37 -1.95
CA ASP A 301 -4.75 16.94 -0.91
C ASP A 301 -5.69 15.91 -0.28
N LEU A 302 -6.06 16.16 0.97
CA LEU A 302 -7.11 15.44 1.68
C LEU A 302 -8.45 16.15 1.44
N TRP A 303 -9.44 15.37 1.05
CA TRP A 303 -10.80 15.81 0.75
C TRP A 303 -11.83 15.07 1.57
N SER A 304 -12.93 15.73 1.89
CA SER A 304 -14.12 15.12 2.44
C SER A 304 -15.31 15.22 1.49
N TYR A 305 -16.21 14.23 1.55
CA TYR A 305 -17.51 14.23 0.89
C TYR A 305 -18.57 13.82 1.89
N ASP A 306 -19.61 14.64 2.08
CA ASP A 306 -20.67 14.44 3.06
C ASP A 306 -21.94 13.80 2.49
N GLY A 307 -21.96 13.47 1.22
CA GLY A 307 -23.10 12.94 0.47
C GLY A 307 -23.76 13.99 -0.43
N ASP A 308 -23.34 15.26 -0.37
CA ASP A 308 -23.86 16.38 -1.15
C ASP A 308 -22.73 17.23 -1.73
N SER A 309 -21.71 17.55 -0.94
CA SER A 309 -20.62 18.44 -1.30
C SER A 309 -19.26 17.87 -0.99
N ASN A 310 -18.23 18.36 -1.73
CA ASN A 310 -16.84 18.06 -1.50
C ASN A 310 -16.13 19.28 -0.88
N GLU A 311 -15.28 19.04 0.12
CA GLU A 311 -14.46 20.07 0.78
C GLU A 311 -12.99 19.62 0.79
N CYS A 312 -12.08 20.54 0.42
CA CYS A 312 -10.65 20.33 0.56
C CYS A 312 -10.23 20.66 2.00
N LEU A 313 -9.61 19.69 2.69
CA LEU A 313 -9.21 19.82 4.09
C LEU A 313 -7.75 20.26 4.27
N THR A 314 -6.99 20.40 3.19
CA THR A 314 -5.58 20.81 3.17
C THR A 314 -5.38 22.05 2.31
N ASP A 315 -4.16 22.60 2.28
CA ASP A 315 -3.87 23.92 1.76
C ASP A 315 -3.50 23.98 0.26
N GLY A 316 -3.41 22.81 -0.41
CA GLY A 316 -2.99 22.76 -1.82
C GLY A 316 -1.50 23.04 -2.07
N LEU A 317 -0.65 22.94 -1.06
CA LEU A 317 0.77 23.31 -1.18
C LEU A 317 1.74 22.12 -1.19
N GLY A 318 1.26 20.91 -0.85
CA GLY A 318 2.14 19.78 -0.64
C GLY A 318 1.51 18.40 -0.87
N VAL A 319 2.05 17.42 -0.19
CA VAL A 319 1.62 16.02 -0.25
C VAL A 319 1.09 15.61 1.12
N THR A 320 -0.15 15.13 1.14
CA THR A 320 -0.83 14.67 2.34
C THR A 320 -1.12 13.18 2.25
N GLN A 321 -0.80 12.44 3.31
CA GLN A 321 -1.28 11.09 3.59
C GLN A 321 -2.13 11.13 4.85
N ALA A 322 -3.20 10.35 4.91
CA ALA A 322 -4.09 10.39 6.07
C ALA A 322 -4.62 9.00 6.43
N LYS A 323 -5.00 8.88 7.71
CA LYS A 323 -5.81 7.79 8.26
C LYS A 323 -6.86 8.41 9.17
N SER A 324 -8.02 7.78 9.26
CA SER A 324 -9.08 8.27 10.13
C SER A 324 -9.83 7.13 10.81
N SER A 325 -10.24 7.41 12.04
CA SER A 325 -11.28 6.70 12.76
C SER A 325 -12.15 7.77 13.41
N SER A 326 -13.29 8.05 12.80
CA SER A 326 -14.18 9.17 13.19
C SER A 326 -14.37 9.28 14.70
N PRO A 327 -14.24 10.49 15.29
CA PRO A 327 -14.00 11.78 14.66
C PRO A 327 -12.53 12.15 14.47
N VAL A 328 -11.57 11.23 14.70
CA VAL A 328 -10.13 11.53 14.68
C VAL A 328 -9.56 11.34 13.29
N ILE A 329 -8.81 12.34 12.81
CA ILE A 329 -8.01 12.26 11.59
C ILE A 329 -6.54 12.43 11.98
N VAL A 330 -5.69 11.52 11.52
CA VAL A 330 -4.24 11.64 11.57
C VAL A 330 -3.75 11.86 10.16
N PHE A 331 -3.01 12.93 9.92
CA PHE A 331 -2.43 13.18 8.61
C PHE A 331 -0.97 13.60 8.71
N GLU A 332 -0.19 13.11 7.79
CA GLU A 332 1.17 13.54 7.52
C GLU A 332 1.13 14.48 6.32
N HIS A 333 1.62 15.69 6.49
CA HIS A 333 1.72 16.68 5.43
C HIS A 333 3.17 17.12 5.27
N SER A 334 3.59 17.28 4.01
CA SER A 334 4.90 17.86 3.66
C SER A 334 4.77 18.75 2.44
N SER A 335 5.51 19.86 2.42
CA SER A 335 5.62 20.74 1.27
C SER A 335 7.09 20.93 0.86
N ILE A 336 7.37 21.78 -0.11
CA ILE A 336 8.76 22.16 -0.44
C ILE A 336 9.37 23.00 0.69
N GLU A 337 8.57 23.83 1.34
CA GLU A 337 9.03 24.72 2.40
C GLU A 337 9.16 24.00 3.76
N GLU A 338 8.31 22.99 4.00
CA GLU A 338 8.21 22.31 5.29
C GLU A 338 8.50 20.82 5.16
N SER A 339 9.26 20.29 6.11
CA SER A 339 9.46 18.84 6.26
C SER A 339 8.14 18.16 6.64
N ALA A 340 8.06 16.84 6.41
CA ALA A 340 6.92 16.07 6.83
C ALA A 340 6.61 16.24 8.32
N ALA A 341 5.37 16.53 8.65
CA ALA A 341 4.87 16.67 10.01
C ALA A 341 3.58 15.88 10.18
N VAL A 342 3.46 15.19 11.31
CA VAL A 342 2.27 14.41 11.65
C VAL A 342 1.37 15.24 12.56
N THR A 343 0.13 15.38 12.14
CA THR A 343 -0.92 16.12 12.86
C THR A 343 -2.09 15.20 13.17
N VAL A 344 -2.63 15.33 14.37
CA VAL A 344 -3.85 14.65 14.83
C VAL A 344 -4.92 15.70 15.04
N SER A 345 -6.10 15.51 14.45
CA SER A 345 -7.25 16.39 14.60
C SER A 345 -8.48 15.58 15.02
N ASN A 346 -9.28 16.12 15.92
CA ASN A 346 -10.60 15.59 16.26
C ASN A 346 -11.72 16.65 16.10
N GLY A 347 -11.63 17.43 15.04
CA GLY A 347 -12.52 18.55 14.77
C GLY A 347 -12.02 19.84 15.44
N ASP A 348 -12.33 20.05 16.71
CA ASP A 348 -12.01 21.33 17.41
C ASP A 348 -10.56 21.42 17.91
N MET A 349 -9.90 20.30 18.11
CA MET A 349 -8.55 20.25 18.66
C MET A 349 -7.56 19.66 17.66
N VAL A 350 -6.37 20.28 17.61
CA VAL A 350 -5.26 19.88 16.75
C VAL A 350 -4.03 19.67 17.61
N TRP A 351 -3.35 18.53 17.43
CA TRP A 351 -2.08 18.20 18.06
C TRP A 351 -1.03 17.89 17.00
N HIS A 352 0.20 18.28 17.27
CA HIS A 352 1.34 17.85 16.48
C HIS A 352 2.07 16.71 17.20
N VAL A 353 2.43 15.69 16.45
CA VAL A 353 3.27 14.60 16.96
C VAL A 353 4.72 15.03 16.84
N ASP A 354 5.45 14.96 17.96
CA ASP A 354 6.88 15.29 17.98
C ASP A 354 7.67 14.34 17.06
N ASP A 355 8.50 14.91 16.21
CA ASP A 355 9.44 14.16 15.37
C ASP A 355 10.85 14.25 15.99
N PHE A 356 11.43 13.08 16.28
CA PHE A 356 12.77 12.93 16.82
C PHE A 356 13.79 12.51 15.75
N ALA A 357 13.41 12.48 14.46
CA ALA A 357 14.33 12.20 13.37
C ALA A 357 15.36 13.31 13.23
N ALA A 358 16.55 12.96 12.77
CA ALA A 358 17.58 13.94 12.48
C ALA A 358 17.13 14.87 11.34
N THR A 359 17.23 16.17 11.56
CA THR A 359 16.94 17.16 10.52
C THR A 359 17.95 17.03 9.37
N PRO A 360 17.50 16.89 8.11
CA PRO A 360 18.40 16.87 6.96
C PRO A 360 19.28 18.11 6.89
N LEU A 361 20.57 17.92 6.60
CA LEU A 361 21.54 19.01 6.46
C LEU A 361 21.36 19.83 5.18
N LEU A 362 20.58 19.32 4.23
CA LEU A 362 20.32 19.93 2.94
C LEU A 362 18.90 20.53 2.90
N THR A 363 18.79 21.66 2.22
CA THR A 363 17.49 22.24 1.85
C THR A 363 17.39 22.25 0.33
N PRO A 364 16.54 21.40 -0.27
CA PRO A 364 16.38 21.39 -1.71
C PRO A 364 15.86 22.71 -2.26
N GLN A 365 16.48 23.19 -3.34
CA GLN A 365 16.06 24.35 -4.11
C GLN A 365 15.51 23.86 -5.45
N VAL A 366 14.23 23.61 -5.50
CA VAL A 366 13.57 22.94 -6.61
C VAL A 366 12.83 23.95 -7.47
N THR A 367 13.06 23.91 -8.78
CA THR A 367 12.27 24.64 -9.76
C THR A 367 11.44 23.65 -10.57
N PHE A 368 10.13 23.88 -10.65
CA PHE A 368 9.19 23.01 -11.38
C PHE A 368 8.91 23.55 -12.77
N HIS A 369 8.88 22.65 -13.75
CA HIS A 369 8.58 22.93 -15.17
C HIS A 369 7.59 21.90 -15.72
N GLN A 370 6.97 22.27 -16.84
CA GLN A 370 6.34 21.32 -17.74
C GLN A 370 7.17 21.29 -19.03
N THR A 371 7.67 20.12 -19.41
CA THR A 371 8.65 19.95 -20.48
C THR A 371 8.13 19.03 -21.58
N GLY A 372 8.64 19.27 -22.79
CA GLY A 372 8.34 18.47 -23.95
C GLY A 372 6.87 18.54 -24.44
N PRO A 373 6.53 17.81 -25.50
CA PRO A 373 5.21 17.86 -26.13
C PRO A 373 4.08 17.29 -25.25
N LEU A 374 4.43 16.47 -24.25
CA LEU A 374 3.47 15.86 -23.32
C LEU A 374 3.24 16.71 -22.05
N ALA A 375 3.83 17.90 -21.96
CA ALA A 375 3.81 18.74 -20.76
C ALA A 375 4.16 17.92 -19.51
N THR A 376 5.29 17.21 -19.58
CA THR A 376 5.76 16.30 -18.52
C THR A 376 6.23 17.08 -17.32
N HIS A 377 5.74 16.76 -16.13
CA HIS A 377 6.19 17.41 -14.91
C HIS A 377 7.66 17.10 -14.65
N THR A 378 8.47 18.15 -14.49
CA THR A 378 9.91 18.09 -14.37
C THR A 378 10.37 19.00 -13.25
N ALA A 379 11.23 18.51 -12.37
CA ALA A 379 11.90 19.26 -11.34
C ALA A 379 13.38 19.42 -11.70
N VAL A 380 13.91 20.63 -11.49
CA VAL A 380 15.32 20.97 -11.75
C VAL A 380 15.96 21.50 -10.49
N LEU A 381 17.15 21.00 -10.19
CA LEU A 381 17.93 21.41 -9.04
C LEU A 381 19.34 21.81 -9.50
N PHE A 382 19.79 22.95 -8.99
CA PHE A 382 21.14 23.46 -9.18
C PHE A 382 21.93 23.37 -7.87
N PRO A 383 23.29 23.47 -7.92
CA PRO A 383 24.11 23.60 -6.73
C PRO A 383 23.66 24.82 -5.88
N THR A 384 23.59 24.64 -4.55
CA THR A 384 23.29 25.73 -3.61
C THR A 384 24.41 26.78 -3.55
N THR A 385 25.61 26.43 -3.95
CA THR A 385 26.75 27.33 -4.12
C THR A 385 27.01 27.58 -5.60
N ALA A 386 27.23 28.82 -5.98
CA ALA A 386 27.51 29.18 -7.35
C ALA A 386 28.74 28.42 -7.89
N VAL A 387 28.58 27.80 -9.06
CA VAL A 387 29.63 27.12 -9.83
C VAL A 387 29.86 27.89 -11.11
N GLU A 388 31.10 28.19 -11.47
CA GLU A 388 31.41 28.86 -12.73
C GLU A 388 31.39 27.91 -13.92
N GLY A 389 30.78 28.33 -15.02
CA GLY A 389 30.69 27.58 -16.29
C GLY A 389 29.52 26.63 -16.39
N PRO A 390 29.40 25.95 -17.53
CA PRO A 390 28.29 25.04 -17.80
C PRO A 390 28.36 23.81 -16.89
N LEU A 391 27.19 23.39 -16.37
CA LEU A 391 27.06 22.25 -15.49
C LEU A 391 26.76 20.97 -16.29
N PRO A 392 27.37 19.83 -16.01
CA PRO A 392 26.94 18.55 -16.53
C PRO A 392 25.53 18.21 -15.96
N ILE A 393 24.68 17.64 -16.81
CA ILE A 393 23.33 17.25 -16.41
C ILE A 393 23.29 15.82 -15.94
N VAL A 394 22.63 15.58 -14.80
CA VAL A 394 22.25 14.25 -14.30
C VAL A 394 20.75 14.10 -14.39
N MET A 395 20.28 13.14 -15.19
CA MET A 395 18.88 12.71 -15.18
C MET A 395 18.69 11.74 -14.02
N ASP A 396 17.69 12.00 -13.16
CA ASP A 396 17.37 11.18 -11.98
C ASP A 396 15.92 10.67 -12.04
N PRO A 397 15.56 9.83 -13.06
CA PRO A 397 14.21 9.32 -13.23
C PRO A 397 13.95 8.11 -12.35
N TYR A 398 12.68 7.87 -12.02
CA TYR A 398 12.22 6.55 -11.64
C TYR A 398 12.01 5.67 -12.88
N GLY A 399 11.34 6.20 -13.90
CA GLY A 399 11.15 5.55 -15.19
C GLY A 399 10.22 4.33 -15.18
N GLY A 400 9.30 4.25 -14.22
CA GLY A 400 8.41 3.11 -14.06
C GLY A 400 7.00 3.49 -13.54
N PRO A 401 6.06 2.51 -13.51
CA PRO A 401 4.64 2.78 -13.23
C PRO A 401 4.25 2.92 -11.76
N HIS A 402 5.12 2.60 -10.80
CA HIS A 402 4.73 2.46 -9.39
C HIS A 402 5.02 3.69 -8.51
N ALA A 403 5.86 4.61 -8.95
CA ALA A 403 6.24 5.76 -8.15
C ALA A 403 6.22 7.06 -8.96
N GLN A 404 5.79 8.12 -8.31
CA GLN A 404 5.91 9.50 -8.78
C GLN A 404 7.07 10.16 -8.04
N ARG A 405 7.95 10.86 -8.76
CA ARG A 405 9.12 11.55 -8.21
C ARG A 405 8.92 13.06 -8.10
N VAL A 406 8.21 13.65 -9.07
CA VAL A 406 7.98 15.10 -9.14
C VAL A 406 6.75 15.45 -8.31
N VAL A 407 6.96 15.60 -7.02
CA VAL A 407 5.92 15.96 -6.05
C VAL A 407 6.38 17.13 -5.20
N LYS A 408 5.47 17.99 -4.74
CA LYS A 408 5.78 19.11 -3.88
C LYS A 408 6.01 18.65 -2.43
N SER A 409 7.06 17.85 -2.24
CA SER A 409 7.53 17.39 -0.94
C SER A 409 9.05 17.53 -0.86
N ARG A 410 9.53 18.26 0.15
CA ARG A 410 10.93 18.55 0.37
C ARG A 410 11.81 17.31 0.38
N ASN A 411 11.35 16.26 1.08
CA ASN A 411 12.14 15.05 1.27
C ASN A 411 12.33 14.24 -0.03
N ALA A 412 11.45 14.43 -1.04
CA ALA A 412 11.58 13.78 -2.34
C ALA A 412 12.86 14.18 -3.09
N PHE A 413 13.43 15.34 -2.78
CA PHE A 413 14.56 15.93 -3.51
C PHE A 413 15.87 16.02 -2.71
N LEU A 414 15.97 15.42 -1.52
CA LEU A 414 17.19 15.48 -0.71
C LEU A 414 18.39 14.86 -1.42
N VAL A 415 18.23 13.69 -2.03
CA VAL A 415 19.32 13.02 -2.78
C VAL A 415 19.65 13.80 -4.06
N SER A 416 18.62 14.29 -4.76
CA SER A 416 18.80 15.09 -5.98
C SER A 416 19.54 16.40 -5.69
N GLN A 417 19.25 17.07 -4.54
CA GLN A 417 20.01 18.26 -4.12
C GLN A 417 21.45 17.93 -3.73
N TRP A 418 21.65 16.80 -3.03
CA TRP A 418 23.01 16.36 -2.71
C TRP A 418 23.85 16.13 -3.98
N LEU A 419 23.27 15.51 -5.01
CA LEU A 419 23.92 15.36 -6.32
C LEU A 419 24.19 16.71 -6.96
N ALA A 420 23.23 17.63 -6.93
CA ALA A 420 23.39 18.98 -7.47
C ALA A 420 24.57 19.70 -6.79
N ASP A 421 24.71 19.62 -5.49
CA ASP A 421 25.80 20.23 -4.73
C ASP A 421 27.19 19.62 -5.01
N GLN A 422 27.25 18.48 -5.74
CA GLN A 422 28.51 17.96 -6.29
C GLN A 422 28.89 18.62 -7.65
N GLY A 423 28.14 19.62 -8.10
CA GLY A 423 28.44 20.36 -9.34
C GLY A 423 27.64 19.90 -10.56
N PHE A 424 26.43 19.40 -10.36
CA PHE A 424 25.56 18.95 -11.46
C PHE A 424 24.29 19.83 -11.53
N CYS A 425 23.70 19.92 -12.72
CA CYS A 425 22.30 20.23 -12.88
C CYS A 425 21.54 18.90 -12.81
N VAL A 426 20.66 18.71 -11.80
CA VAL A 426 19.89 17.48 -11.65
C VAL A 426 18.47 17.68 -12.18
N VAL A 427 18.03 16.80 -13.07
CA VAL A 427 16.72 16.85 -13.71
C VAL A 427 15.95 15.57 -13.34
N VAL A 428 14.80 15.77 -12.69
CA VAL A 428 13.86 14.71 -12.31
C VAL A 428 12.60 14.87 -13.13
N THR A 429 12.20 13.83 -13.87
CA THR A 429 11.05 13.93 -14.78
C THR A 429 10.14 12.71 -14.63
N ASP A 430 8.82 12.96 -14.48
CA ASP A 430 7.80 11.94 -14.43
C ASP A 430 7.17 11.71 -15.81
N GLY A 431 7.75 10.77 -16.56
CA GLY A 431 7.27 10.39 -17.89
C GLY A 431 5.96 9.59 -17.88
N PRO A 432 5.44 9.20 -19.05
CA PRO A 432 4.31 8.30 -19.19
C PRO A 432 4.45 7.03 -18.37
N GLY A 433 3.33 6.54 -17.84
CA GLY A 433 3.30 5.37 -16.96
C GLY A 433 3.36 5.71 -15.47
N THR A 434 3.89 6.88 -15.08
CA THR A 434 3.93 7.28 -13.66
C THR A 434 2.50 7.53 -13.13
N PRO A 435 2.20 7.18 -11.85
CA PRO A 435 0.88 7.40 -11.29
C PRO A 435 0.56 8.88 -11.11
N GLY A 436 -0.73 9.18 -11.04
CA GLY A 436 -1.20 10.47 -10.56
C GLY A 436 -1.72 11.44 -11.60
N ARG A 437 -1.76 11.05 -12.86
CA ARG A 437 -2.39 11.79 -13.94
C ARG A 437 -3.53 10.99 -14.62
N GLY A 438 -4.05 9.96 -13.89
CA GLY A 438 -5.12 9.09 -14.36
C GLY A 438 -4.67 8.02 -15.36
N GLY A 439 -5.59 7.10 -15.66
CA GLY A 439 -5.32 5.91 -16.45
C GLY A 439 -4.87 6.18 -17.89
N GLY A 440 -5.33 7.27 -18.51
CA GLY A 440 -4.86 7.64 -19.83
C GLY A 440 -3.35 7.86 -19.89
N TRP A 441 -2.78 8.49 -18.88
CA TRP A 441 -1.34 8.69 -18.74
C TRP A 441 -0.60 7.40 -18.37
N GLU A 442 -1.13 6.66 -17.41
CA GLU A 442 -0.52 5.43 -16.91
C GLU A 442 -0.49 4.34 -18.00
N ARG A 443 -1.53 4.27 -18.86
CA ARG A 443 -1.64 3.29 -19.96
C ARG A 443 -0.79 3.58 -21.18
N MET A 444 -0.17 4.75 -21.30
CA MET A 444 0.71 5.07 -22.43
C MET A 444 1.90 4.11 -22.57
N VAL A 445 2.28 3.43 -21.48
CA VAL A 445 3.37 2.43 -21.47
C VAL A 445 2.88 0.99 -21.69
N ARG A 446 1.59 0.80 -22.00
CA ARG A 446 1.03 -0.53 -22.22
C ARG A 446 1.65 -1.21 -23.43
N GLY A 447 2.26 -2.36 -23.21
CA GLY A 447 2.95 -3.13 -24.24
C GLY A 447 4.36 -2.63 -24.59
N ASP A 448 4.73 -1.44 -24.11
CA ASP A 448 6.08 -0.91 -24.23
C ASP A 448 6.41 -0.03 -23.01
N LEU A 449 7.12 -0.61 -22.04
CA LEU A 449 7.54 0.08 -20.83
C LEU A 449 8.74 1.00 -21.02
N ALA A 450 9.46 0.88 -22.13
CA ALA A 450 10.73 1.56 -22.34
C ALA A 450 10.62 2.82 -23.18
N GLU A 451 10.10 2.73 -24.42
CA GLU A 451 10.19 3.81 -25.38
C GLU A 451 9.44 5.07 -24.97
N PRO A 452 8.16 5.02 -24.51
CA PRO A 452 7.44 6.25 -24.11
C PRO A 452 8.09 6.95 -22.91
N ALA A 453 8.57 6.16 -21.93
CA ALA A 453 9.24 6.71 -20.76
C ALA A 453 10.61 7.32 -21.11
N LEU A 454 11.41 6.64 -21.94
CA LEU A 454 12.71 7.14 -22.41
C LEU A 454 12.57 8.42 -23.24
N GLN A 455 11.62 8.44 -24.19
CA GLN A 455 11.41 9.62 -25.03
C GLN A 455 11.05 10.85 -24.20
N ALA A 456 10.20 10.69 -23.17
CA ALA A 456 9.86 11.78 -22.28
C ALA A 456 11.08 12.33 -21.49
N GLN A 457 12.03 11.47 -21.11
CA GLN A 457 13.28 11.91 -20.49
C GLN A 457 14.16 12.70 -21.47
N VAL A 458 14.27 12.22 -22.71
CA VAL A 458 15.02 12.91 -23.78
C VAL A 458 14.41 14.27 -24.10
N ASP A 459 13.08 14.34 -24.24
CA ASP A 459 12.36 15.59 -24.50
C ASP A 459 12.55 16.59 -23.34
N ALA A 460 12.50 16.12 -22.10
CA ALA A 460 12.77 16.95 -20.92
C ALA A 460 14.20 17.48 -20.91
N LEU A 461 15.19 16.63 -21.20
CA LEU A 461 16.60 17.01 -21.28
C LEU A 461 16.81 18.17 -22.27
N PHE A 462 16.27 18.06 -23.48
CA PHE A 462 16.39 19.13 -24.48
C PHE A 462 15.65 20.40 -24.07
N ALA A 463 14.44 20.28 -23.55
CA ALA A 463 13.66 21.43 -23.08
C ALA A 463 14.37 22.18 -21.94
N ILE A 464 14.99 21.47 -20.99
CA ILE A 464 15.75 22.10 -19.92
C ILE A 464 17.03 22.79 -20.45
N GLY A 465 17.71 22.20 -21.43
CA GLY A 465 18.84 22.86 -22.10
C GLY A 465 18.47 24.13 -22.86
N GLU A 466 17.23 24.23 -23.37
CA GLU A 466 16.72 25.48 -23.96
C GLU A 466 16.35 26.54 -22.92
N ILE A 467 15.78 26.12 -21.76
CA ILE A 467 15.40 27.02 -20.68
C ILE A 467 16.66 27.58 -19.95
N TYR A 468 17.68 26.75 -19.82
CA TYR A 468 18.94 27.06 -19.11
C TYR A 468 20.14 26.81 -20.04
N PRO A 469 20.41 27.72 -20.98
CA PRO A 469 21.45 27.54 -22.01
C PRO A 469 22.88 27.67 -21.47
N GLU A 470 23.06 28.16 -20.23
CA GLU A 470 24.33 28.32 -19.55
C GLU A 470 24.54 27.18 -18.53
#